data_bcf09ad193cf3600d4ac5bab9c51cd34
#
_entry.id   bcf09ad193cf3600d4ac5bab9c51cd34
#
_cell.length_a   1.000
_cell.length_b   1.000
_cell.length_c   1.000
_cell.angle_alpha   90.00
_cell.angle_beta   90.00
_cell.angle_gamma   90.00
#
_symmetry.space_group_name_H-M   'P 1'
#
loop_
_entity.id
_entity.type
_entity.pdbx_description
1 polymer ?
#
loop_
_entity_poly.entity_id
_entity_poly.type
_entity_poly.pdbx_seq_one_letter_code
_entity_poly.pdbx_strand_id
1 'polypeptide(L)'
;MLHNWIRVFYSDNGVLTDYSVEAQNNADTIPLELVAGQDYVYVGQYFPFNNLFFQLDTANTVVSVMSAQYWDGKVWRDAVDFIDSTKLLGKTLARNGVIQWSPDRNNSWLKTEDTTDRGAPTELSTLEIYELHWMRLKVSVSLSAGTIIKDLGYAFTANHMLSSIDPEINEYLVPWGGVSKTNWDEQIQLASNHVVADLRSRGLVVAPGNVLRFDDVSLATAYRTLQIIYSRLGEAFAPRKQDAQENYEKLLNLKGFTFDTNRNGLAEKQEIAGTTGGLVR
;
A
#
# COMPACT_ATOMS: atom_id res chain seq x y z
N MET A 1 -7.62 14.35 3.08
CA MET A 1 -6.85 13.10 3.15
C MET A 1 -5.43 13.45 3.54
N LEU A 2 -4.83 12.72 4.48
CA LEU A 2 -3.39 12.80 4.70
C LEU A 2 -2.73 11.95 3.61
N HIS A 3 -2.54 12.53 2.43
CA HIS A 3 -1.73 11.91 1.41
C HIS A 3 -0.32 11.83 1.97
N ASN A 4 0.19 10.63 2.15
CA ASN A 4 1.61 10.48 2.33
C ASN A 4 2.25 10.93 1.03
N TRP A 5 3.13 11.90 1.13
CA TRP A 5 3.89 12.39 -0.01
C TRP A 5 4.60 11.23 -0.69
N ILE A 6 3.99 10.71 -1.74
CA ILE A 6 4.62 9.76 -2.65
C ILE A 6 5.06 10.51 -3.91
N ARG A 7 6.21 10.15 -4.42
CA ARG A 7 6.62 10.51 -5.76
C ARG A 7 6.39 9.32 -6.67
N VAL A 8 5.75 9.57 -7.81
CA VAL A 8 5.43 8.53 -8.77
C VAL A 8 5.91 8.97 -10.15
N PHE A 9 6.84 8.20 -10.71
CA PHE A 9 7.31 8.42 -12.08
C PHE A 9 7.02 7.18 -12.92
N TYR A 10 6.51 7.40 -14.09
CA TYR A 10 6.44 6.38 -15.13
C TYR A 10 7.62 6.56 -16.08
N SER A 11 8.38 5.52 -16.32
CA SER A 11 9.45 5.46 -17.30
C SER A 11 8.96 4.69 -18.51
N ASP A 12 8.74 5.38 -19.61
CA ASP A 12 8.49 4.83 -20.93
C ASP A 12 9.81 4.81 -21.69
N ASN A 13 10.41 3.65 -21.83
CA ASN A 13 11.71 3.46 -22.52
C ASN A 13 12.78 4.47 -22.08
N GLY A 14 12.84 4.77 -20.78
CA GLY A 14 13.80 5.71 -20.19
C GLY A 14 13.34 7.18 -20.19
N VAL A 15 12.22 7.51 -20.77
CA VAL A 15 11.60 8.84 -20.68
C VAL A 15 10.71 8.89 -19.44
N LEU A 16 11.05 9.76 -18.50
CA LEU A 16 10.33 9.90 -17.23
C LEU A 16 9.18 10.90 -17.34
N THR A 17 8.02 10.50 -16.88
CA THR A 17 6.86 11.37 -16.67
C THR A 17 6.51 11.38 -15.18
N ASP A 18 6.38 12.56 -14.57
CA ASP A 18 5.98 12.75 -13.19
C ASP A 18 4.45 12.67 -13.06
N TYR A 19 3.96 11.67 -12.37
CA TYR A 19 2.55 11.46 -12.04
C TYR A 19 2.27 11.58 -10.55
N SER A 20 3.14 12.27 -9.81
CA SER A 20 3.02 12.37 -8.34
C SER A 20 1.74 13.09 -7.89
N VAL A 21 1.23 14.01 -8.69
CA VAL A 21 -0.01 14.74 -8.41
C VAL A 21 -1.22 13.87 -8.75
N GLU A 22 -1.22 13.29 -9.95
CA GLU A 22 -2.29 12.44 -10.45
C GLU A 22 -2.48 11.20 -9.57
N ALA A 23 -1.37 10.61 -9.11
CA ALA A 23 -1.39 9.45 -8.22
C ALA A 23 -2.10 9.69 -6.88
N GLN A 24 -2.30 10.93 -6.49
CA GLN A 24 -2.90 11.34 -5.21
C GLN A 24 -4.20 12.14 -5.39
N ASN A 25 -4.65 12.29 -6.62
CA ASN A 25 -5.81 13.09 -6.96
C ASN A 25 -6.80 12.26 -7.80
N ASN A 26 -7.85 11.79 -7.16
CA ASN A 26 -8.90 10.96 -7.81
C ASN A 26 -9.60 11.62 -9.02
N ALA A 27 -9.30 12.88 -9.35
CA ALA A 27 -9.86 13.57 -10.51
C ALA A 27 -9.09 13.27 -11.80
N ASP A 28 -7.82 12.92 -11.69
CA ASP A 28 -6.92 12.65 -12.79
C ASP A 28 -6.60 11.15 -12.89
N THR A 29 -5.99 10.72 -13.97
CA THR A 29 -5.67 9.32 -14.22
C THR A 29 -4.23 9.16 -14.73
N ILE A 30 -3.63 8.02 -14.43
CA ILE A 30 -2.30 7.65 -14.90
C ILE A 30 -2.44 6.54 -15.94
N PRO A 31 -2.17 6.81 -17.21
CA PRO A 31 -2.05 5.75 -18.21
C PRO A 31 -0.82 4.90 -17.90
N LEU A 32 -1.00 3.59 -17.87
CA LEU A 32 0.05 2.64 -17.49
C LEU A 32 0.19 1.52 -18.52
N GLU A 33 0.89 1.81 -19.59
CA GLU A 33 1.15 0.86 -20.66
C GLU A 33 2.51 0.16 -20.50
N LEU A 34 2.78 -0.36 -19.30
CA LEU A 34 4.07 -0.99 -19.00
C LEU A 34 4.47 -2.05 -20.03
N VAL A 35 5.54 -1.78 -20.76
CA VAL A 35 6.19 -2.72 -21.68
C VAL A 35 7.24 -3.52 -20.91
N ALA A 36 7.11 -4.84 -20.94
CA ALA A 36 8.01 -5.73 -20.21
C ALA A 36 9.46 -5.57 -20.64
N GLY A 37 10.36 -5.40 -19.66
CA GLY A 37 11.80 -5.24 -19.88
C GLY A 37 12.25 -3.85 -20.31
N GLN A 38 11.34 -2.91 -20.52
CA GLN A 38 11.65 -1.52 -20.91
C GLN A 38 11.14 -0.52 -19.88
N ASP A 39 9.90 -0.69 -19.40
CA ASP A 39 9.20 0.31 -18.64
C ASP A 39 9.16 -0.03 -17.16
N TYR A 40 9.11 1.02 -16.34
CA TYR A 40 9.05 0.93 -14.89
C TYR A 40 8.12 1.99 -14.31
N VAL A 41 7.48 1.66 -13.21
CA VAL A 41 6.88 2.66 -12.30
C VAL A 41 7.82 2.81 -11.12
N TYR A 42 8.34 4.00 -10.92
CA TYR A 42 9.13 4.36 -9.76
C TYR A 42 8.24 5.00 -8.70
N VAL A 43 8.36 4.54 -7.48
CA VAL A 43 7.67 5.12 -6.34
C VAL A 43 8.70 5.46 -5.27
N GLY A 44 8.70 6.72 -4.84
CA GLY A 44 9.59 7.24 -3.80
C GLY A 44 8.79 7.74 -2.59
N GLN A 45 9.26 7.41 -1.40
CA GLN A 45 8.72 7.91 -0.13
C GLN A 45 9.84 8.27 0.85
N TYR A 46 9.51 9.19 1.76
CA TYR A 46 10.45 9.63 2.79
C TYR A 46 10.80 8.52 3.81
N PHE A 47 9.88 7.61 4.06
CA PHE A 47 10.07 6.43 4.90
C PHE A 47 10.08 5.18 4.04
N PRO A 48 10.78 4.11 4.47
CA PRO A 48 10.58 2.79 3.89
C PRO A 48 9.08 2.42 3.93
N PHE A 49 8.61 1.73 2.92
CA PHE A 49 7.23 1.32 2.79
C PHE A 49 7.14 -0.09 2.22
N ASN A 50 6.08 -0.79 2.52
CA ASN A 50 5.94 -2.22 2.21
C ASN A 50 4.64 -2.57 1.50
N ASN A 51 3.86 -1.57 1.13
CA ASN A 51 2.63 -1.77 0.37
C ASN A 51 2.28 -0.55 -0.48
N LEU A 52 1.53 -0.82 -1.56
CA LEU A 52 0.87 0.18 -2.39
C LEU A 52 -0.53 -0.31 -2.73
N PHE A 53 -1.51 0.54 -2.56
CA PHE A 53 -2.88 0.30 -3.00
C PHE A 53 -3.10 0.92 -4.38
N PHE A 54 -3.65 0.13 -5.29
CA PHE A 54 -4.01 0.55 -6.63
C PHE A 54 -5.53 0.64 -6.76
N GLN A 55 -6.03 1.81 -7.06
CA GLN A 55 -7.36 1.99 -7.59
C GLN A 55 -7.27 2.12 -9.11
N LEU A 56 -7.95 1.28 -9.83
CA LEU A 56 -7.94 1.25 -11.29
C LEU A 56 -9.17 1.95 -11.84
N ASP A 57 -8.98 2.70 -12.92
CA ASP A 57 -10.04 3.15 -13.81
C ASP A 57 -10.29 2.08 -14.88
N THR A 58 -9.22 1.61 -15.50
CA THR A 58 -9.26 0.54 -16.50
C THR A 58 -8.28 -0.58 -16.12
N ALA A 59 -8.80 -1.78 -15.95
CA ALA A 59 -8.04 -2.94 -15.53
C ALA A 59 -7.22 -3.57 -16.67
N ASN A 60 -6.07 -4.16 -16.31
CA ASN A 60 -5.29 -4.97 -17.24
C ASN A 60 -6.01 -6.27 -17.62
N THR A 61 -6.01 -6.60 -18.90
CA THR A 61 -6.63 -7.81 -19.45
C THR A 61 -5.63 -8.88 -19.88
N VAL A 62 -4.32 -8.59 -19.85
CA VAL A 62 -3.25 -9.50 -20.25
C VAL A 62 -2.73 -10.28 -19.06
N VAL A 63 -2.46 -11.58 -19.25
CA VAL A 63 -1.79 -12.41 -18.25
C VAL A 63 -0.36 -11.92 -18.06
N SER A 64 -0.08 -11.42 -16.88
CA SER A 64 1.22 -10.86 -16.51
C SER A 64 1.44 -10.96 -15.00
N VAL A 65 2.68 -10.95 -14.58
CA VAL A 65 3.09 -10.96 -13.16
C VAL A 65 3.87 -9.69 -12.88
N MET A 66 3.45 -8.97 -11.86
CA MET A 66 4.18 -7.81 -11.34
C MET A 66 5.28 -8.28 -10.37
N SER A 67 6.37 -7.56 -10.34
CA SER A 67 7.42 -7.68 -9.33
C SER A 67 7.93 -6.31 -8.92
N ALA A 68 8.53 -6.25 -7.75
CA ALA A 68 9.06 -5.03 -7.15
C ALA A 68 10.56 -5.13 -6.92
N GLN A 69 11.26 -4.01 -7.07
CA GLN A 69 12.66 -3.86 -6.70
C GLN A 69 12.82 -2.59 -5.86
N TYR A 70 13.64 -2.64 -4.83
CA TYR A 70 14.02 -1.48 -4.02
C TYR A 70 15.49 -1.09 -4.27
N TRP A 71 15.82 0.17 -4.00
CA TRP A 71 17.15 0.71 -4.19
C TRP A 71 17.99 0.54 -2.91
N ASP A 72 19.14 -0.17 -3.01
CA ASP A 72 20.04 -0.39 -1.87
C ASP A 72 21.15 0.67 -1.73
N GLY A 73 21.07 1.73 -2.52
CA GLY A 73 22.10 2.78 -2.62
C GLY A 73 23.13 2.54 -3.72
N LYS A 74 23.09 1.38 -4.39
CA LYS A 74 24.02 1.03 -5.47
C LYS A 74 23.36 0.33 -6.64
N VAL A 75 22.45 -0.58 -6.35
CA VAL A 75 21.73 -1.37 -7.35
C VAL A 75 20.29 -1.62 -6.94
N TRP A 76 19.46 -1.94 -7.91
CA TRP A 76 18.11 -2.41 -7.68
C TRP A 76 18.13 -3.85 -7.18
N ARG A 77 17.51 -4.10 -6.01
CA ARG A 77 17.34 -5.42 -5.40
C ARG A 77 15.89 -5.89 -5.53
N ASP A 78 15.72 -7.16 -5.84
CA ASP A 78 14.37 -7.73 -5.84
C ASP A 78 13.82 -7.73 -4.42
N ALA A 79 12.58 -7.26 -4.27
CA ALA A 79 11.84 -7.36 -3.04
C ALA A 79 11.42 -8.82 -2.81
N VAL A 80 11.41 -9.26 -1.55
CA VAL A 80 11.01 -10.60 -1.16
C VAL A 80 9.56 -10.61 -0.65
N ASP A 81 8.97 -11.79 -0.54
CA ASP A 81 7.60 -11.96 -0.03
C ASP A 81 6.57 -11.09 -0.77
N PHE A 82 6.77 -10.93 -2.10
CA PHE A 82 5.90 -10.10 -2.91
C PHE A 82 4.53 -10.77 -3.09
N ILE A 83 3.48 -10.07 -2.64
CA ILE A 83 2.09 -10.49 -2.77
C ILE A 83 1.35 -9.43 -3.59
N ASP A 84 0.65 -9.88 -4.63
CA ASP A 84 -0.14 -9.04 -5.52
C ASP A 84 -1.63 -9.39 -5.38
N SER A 85 -2.37 -8.60 -4.58
CA SER A 85 -3.81 -8.77 -4.43
C SER A 85 -4.62 -8.09 -5.55
N THR A 86 -3.96 -7.34 -6.45
CA THR A 86 -4.60 -6.83 -7.67
C THR A 86 -4.76 -7.94 -8.72
N LYS A 87 -4.11 -9.08 -8.49
CA LYS A 87 -4.10 -10.20 -9.42
C LYS A 87 -5.44 -10.94 -9.46
N LEU A 88 -5.92 -11.19 -10.66
CA LEU A 88 -7.11 -12.01 -10.93
C LEU A 88 -6.86 -12.89 -12.16
N LEU A 89 -7.06 -14.21 -12.03
CA LEU A 89 -6.87 -15.18 -13.12
C LEU A 89 -5.50 -15.04 -13.83
N GLY A 90 -4.43 -14.83 -13.04
CA GLY A 90 -3.07 -14.71 -13.58
C GLY A 90 -2.70 -13.32 -14.11
N LYS A 91 -3.60 -12.34 -14.05
CA LYS A 91 -3.41 -10.98 -14.56
C LYS A 91 -3.19 -10.03 -13.39
N THR A 92 -2.02 -9.40 -13.30
CA THR A 92 -1.78 -8.29 -12.36
C THR A 92 -2.57 -7.05 -12.79
N LEU A 93 -2.91 -6.15 -11.86
CA LEU A 93 -3.74 -4.97 -12.08
C LEU A 93 -5.08 -5.28 -12.79
N ALA A 94 -5.66 -6.45 -12.50
CA ALA A 94 -6.96 -6.86 -13.04
C ALA A 94 -8.14 -6.47 -12.13
N ARG A 95 -7.86 -5.98 -10.94
CA ARG A 95 -8.82 -5.43 -9.97
C ARG A 95 -8.11 -4.47 -9.02
N ASN A 96 -8.88 -3.62 -8.33
CA ASN A 96 -8.35 -2.81 -7.24
C ASN A 96 -7.79 -3.70 -6.13
N GLY A 97 -6.67 -3.31 -5.56
CA GLY A 97 -6.03 -4.12 -4.54
C GLY A 97 -4.70 -3.56 -4.04
N VAL A 98 -4.09 -4.29 -3.15
CA VAL A 98 -2.82 -3.96 -2.52
C VAL A 98 -1.74 -4.87 -3.08
N ILE A 99 -0.59 -4.31 -3.42
CA ILE A 99 0.66 -5.05 -3.51
C ILE A 99 1.43 -4.85 -2.21
N GLN A 100 2.09 -5.90 -1.75
CA GLN A 100 2.93 -5.85 -0.56
C GLN A 100 4.23 -6.61 -0.79
N TRP A 101 5.26 -6.25 -0.05
CA TRP A 101 6.60 -6.84 -0.15
C TRP A 101 7.38 -6.63 1.14
N SER A 102 8.53 -7.29 1.23
CA SER A 102 9.55 -7.01 2.24
C SER A 102 10.88 -6.70 1.56
N PRO A 103 11.70 -5.80 2.09
CA PRO A 103 13.08 -5.71 1.67
C PRO A 103 13.84 -6.98 2.09
N ASP A 104 14.88 -7.36 1.32
CA ASP A 104 15.75 -8.44 1.70
C ASP A 104 16.50 -8.07 2.99
N ARG A 105 16.46 -8.97 3.98
CA ARG A 105 17.07 -8.77 5.31
C ARG A 105 18.60 -8.55 5.26
N ASN A 106 19.25 -8.93 4.18
CA ASN A 106 20.68 -8.80 4.01
C ASN A 106 21.10 -7.47 3.35
N ASN A 107 20.16 -6.68 2.87
CA ASN A 107 20.41 -5.46 2.12
C ASN A 107 19.56 -4.33 2.64
N SER A 108 20.18 -3.25 3.10
CA SER A 108 19.45 -2.06 3.56
C SER A 108 18.76 -1.35 2.41
N TRP A 109 17.56 -0.87 2.64
CA TRP A 109 16.87 0.05 1.75
C TRP A 109 17.33 1.48 2.07
N LEU A 110 18.21 2.02 1.25
CA LEU A 110 18.82 3.33 1.50
C LEU A 110 18.05 4.45 0.81
N LYS A 111 18.17 5.63 1.38
CA LYS A 111 17.73 6.88 0.76
C LYS A 111 18.75 7.35 -0.28
N THR A 112 18.28 8.13 -1.23
CA THR A 112 19.16 8.93 -2.09
C THR A 112 19.80 10.05 -1.28
N GLU A 113 21.10 10.31 -1.50
CA GLU A 113 21.82 11.39 -0.83
C GLU A 113 21.66 12.71 -1.57
N ASP A 114 21.73 13.82 -0.84
CA ASP A 114 21.47 15.18 -1.34
C ASP A 114 22.67 15.88 -1.99
N THR A 115 23.87 15.40 -1.79
CA THR A 115 25.10 16.14 -2.15
C THR A 115 25.70 15.74 -3.49
N THR A 116 25.34 14.61 -4.01
CA THR A 116 25.82 14.08 -5.30
C THR A 116 24.83 13.03 -5.76
N ASP A 117 24.90 12.60 -7.01
CA ASP A 117 24.17 11.42 -7.52
C ASP A 117 24.56 10.11 -6.81
N ARG A 118 25.27 10.20 -5.72
CA ARG A 118 25.76 9.10 -4.93
C ARG A 118 24.60 8.43 -4.21
N GLY A 119 24.35 7.19 -4.57
CA GLY A 119 23.23 6.44 -4.04
C GLY A 119 21.89 6.69 -4.74
N ALA A 120 21.82 7.62 -5.70
CA ALA A 120 20.64 7.79 -6.53
C ALA A 120 20.58 6.71 -7.64
N PRO A 121 19.40 6.17 -7.96
CA PRO A 121 19.23 5.40 -9.18
C PRO A 121 19.60 6.25 -10.39
N THR A 122 20.43 5.70 -11.30
CA THR A 122 20.93 6.46 -12.47
C THR A 122 19.78 7.07 -13.28
N GLU A 123 18.67 6.33 -13.41
CA GLU A 123 17.48 6.78 -14.17
C GLU A 123 16.80 7.99 -13.55
N LEU A 124 16.95 8.17 -12.21
CA LEU A 124 16.31 9.23 -11.45
C LEU A 124 17.26 10.36 -11.04
N SER A 125 18.57 10.21 -11.29
CA SER A 125 19.60 11.15 -10.84
C SER A 125 19.43 12.57 -11.38
N THR A 126 18.85 12.70 -12.58
CA THR A 126 18.60 13.99 -13.22
C THR A 126 17.44 14.77 -12.62
N LEU A 127 16.63 14.15 -11.75
CA LEU A 127 15.46 14.79 -11.15
C LEU A 127 15.79 15.59 -9.89
N GLU A 128 17.02 15.49 -9.39
CA GLU A 128 17.47 16.19 -8.17
C GLU A 128 16.52 15.99 -6.97
N ILE A 129 15.92 14.80 -6.86
CA ILE A 129 15.01 14.44 -5.76
C ILE A 129 15.75 13.59 -4.75
N TYR A 130 15.97 14.14 -3.58
CA TYR A 130 16.79 13.57 -2.52
C TYR A 130 15.95 13.06 -1.34
N GLU A 131 16.61 12.29 -0.47
CA GLU A 131 16.06 11.79 0.79
C GLU A 131 14.86 10.83 0.67
N LEU A 132 14.65 10.22 -0.50
CA LEU A 132 13.58 9.24 -0.69
C LEU A 132 14.12 7.81 -0.74
N HIS A 133 13.31 6.91 -0.19
CA HIS A 133 13.44 5.47 -0.41
C HIS A 133 12.73 5.12 -1.72
N TRP A 134 13.47 4.61 -2.69
CA TRP A 134 12.93 4.30 -4.01
C TRP A 134 12.63 2.82 -4.19
N MET A 135 11.48 2.53 -4.76
CA MET A 135 11.19 1.25 -5.37
C MET A 135 10.81 1.43 -6.83
N ARG A 136 10.93 0.36 -7.61
CA ARG A 136 10.36 0.28 -8.96
C ARG A 136 9.56 -0.99 -9.14
N LEU A 137 8.49 -0.85 -9.91
CA LEU A 137 7.61 -1.94 -10.33
C LEU A 137 7.89 -2.27 -11.79
N LYS A 138 7.89 -3.56 -12.11
CA LYS A 138 8.03 -4.08 -13.46
C LYS A 138 7.08 -5.25 -13.67
N VAL A 139 6.84 -5.61 -14.92
CA VAL A 139 5.95 -6.71 -15.31
C VAL A 139 6.67 -7.74 -16.17
N SER A 140 6.23 -9.00 -16.09
CA SER A 140 6.82 -10.11 -16.85
C SER A 140 6.37 -10.15 -18.31
N VAL A 141 5.20 -9.62 -18.60
CA VAL A 141 4.60 -9.46 -19.94
C VAL A 141 3.95 -8.10 -19.96
N SER A 142 4.02 -7.39 -21.09
CA SER A 142 3.44 -6.05 -21.26
C SER A 142 1.95 -6.05 -20.91
N LEU A 143 1.53 -4.99 -20.22
CA LEU A 143 0.12 -4.82 -19.86
C LEU A 143 -0.72 -4.54 -21.13
N SER A 144 -2.03 -4.67 -21.01
CA SER A 144 -2.94 -4.27 -22.09
C SER A 144 -2.86 -2.77 -22.32
N ALA A 145 -2.89 -2.36 -23.59
CA ALA A 145 -3.05 -0.96 -23.93
C ALA A 145 -4.33 -0.40 -23.29
N GLY A 146 -4.22 0.79 -22.70
CA GLY A 146 -5.33 1.41 -22.00
C GLY A 146 -5.52 0.92 -20.54
N THR A 147 -4.56 0.23 -19.93
CA THR A 147 -4.55 0.05 -18.47
C THR A 147 -4.36 1.42 -17.81
N ILE A 148 -5.28 1.80 -16.90
CA ILE A 148 -5.30 3.13 -16.29
C ILE A 148 -5.41 3.00 -14.78
N ILE A 149 -4.51 3.66 -14.05
CA ILE A 149 -4.61 3.86 -12.60
C ILE A 149 -5.35 5.16 -12.32
N LYS A 150 -6.27 5.13 -11.39
CA LYS A 150 -7.02 6.30 -10.92
C LYS A 150 -6.40 6.93 -9.67
N ASP A 151 -5.90 6.09 -8.76
CA ASP A 151 -5.28 6.53 -7.51
C ASP A 151 -4.25 5.50 -7.06
N LEU A 152 -3.18 5.98 -6.45
CA LEU A 152 -2.13 5.18 -5.86
C LEU A 152 -1.88 5.67 -4.43
N GLY A 153 -2.10 4.80 -3.48
CA GLY A 153 -1.96 5.15 -2.07
C GLY A 153 -1.43 3.99 -1.24
N TYR A 154 -1.89 3.93 0.00
CA TYR A 154 -1.67 2.76 0.84
C TYR A 154 -3.01 2.27 1.41
N ALA A 155 -3.10 0.97 1.61
CA ALA A 155 -4.16 0.35 2.37
C ALA A 155 -3.66 -0.94 3.01
N PHE A 156 -4.23 -1.32 4.15
CA PHE A 156 -3.85 -2.54 4.86
C PHE A 156 -4.83 -3.69 4.66
N THR A 157 -5.85 -3.52 3.83
CA THR A 157 -6.80 -4.57 3.46
C THR A 157 -7.32 -4.33 2.04
N ALA A 158 -8.12 -5.25 1.52
CA ALA A 158 -8.71 -5.14 0.19
C ALA A 158 -10.13 -5.72 0.19
N ASN A 159 -10.93 -5.42 -0.84
CA ASN A 159 -12.34 -5.83 -0.94
C ASN A 159 -12.56 -7.34 -0.75
N HIS A 160 -11.69 -8.18 -1.32
CA HIS A 160 -11.83 -9.63 -1.18
C HIS A 160 -11.62 -10.14 0.26
N MET A 161 -10.86 -9.41 1.08
CA MET A 161 -10.70 -9.74 2.51
C MET A 161 -11.97 -9.41 3.29
N LEU A 162 -12.67 -8.34 2.94
CA LEU A 162 -13.97 -8.02 3.55
C LEU A 162 -14.97 -9.14 3.26
N SER A 163 -15.03 -9.60 2.01
CA SER A 163 -15.93 -10.70 1.60
C SER A 163 -15.59 -12.04 2.26
N SER A 164 -14.36 -12.24 2.73
CA SER A 164 -13.99 -13.44 3.50
C SER A 164 -14.50 -13.41 4.94
N ILE A 165 -14.74 -12.22 5.49
CA ILE A 165 -15.30 -12.03 6.85
C ILE A 165 -16.82 -11.95 6.80
N ASP A 166 -17.36 -11.14 5.89
CA ASP A 166 -18.79 -11.02 5.63
C ASP A 166 -19.08 -11.29 4.14
N PRO A 167 -19.52 -12.50 3.78
CA PRO A 167 -19.82 -12.86 2.39
C PRO A 167 -20.91 -11.99 1.74
N GLU A 168 -21.79 -11.38 2.53
CA GLU A 168 -22.88 -10.53 2.06
C GLU A 168 -22.44 -9.06 1.84
N ILE A 169 -21.17 -8.71 2.15
CA ILE A 169 -20.71 -7.31 2.19
C ILE A 169 -20.99 -6.54 0.89
N ASN A 170 -20.92 -7.21 -0.25
CA ASN A 170 -21.16 -6.57 -1.54
C ASN A 170 -22.65 -6.30 -1.82
N GLU A 171 -23.57 -6.96 -1.13
CA GLU A 171 -24.99 -6.69 -1.23
C GLU A 171 -25.36 -5.34 -0.61
N TYR A 172 -24.50 -4.82 0.28
CA TYR A 172 -24.68 -3.52 0.95
C TYR A 172 -24.17 -2.32 0.14
N LEU A 173 -23.53 -2.53 -1.00
CA LEU A 173 -23.00 -1.44 -1.83
C LEU A 173 -24.12 -0.45 -2.23
N VAL A 174 -25.20 -0.95 -2.80
CA VAL A 174 -26.33 -0.13 -3.24
C VAL A 174 -27.08 0.53 -2.06
N PRO A 175 -27.46 -0.20 -0.99
CA PRO A 175 -28.03 0.41 0.22
C PRO A 175 -27.15 1.48 0.85
N TRP A 176 -25.82 1.31 0.78
CA TRP A 176 -24.87 2.23 1.40
C TRP A 176 -24.61 3.50 0.60
N GLY A 177 -24.42 3.40 -0.72
CA GLY A 177 -23.94 4.49 -1.57
C GLY A 177 -24.69 4.70 -2.87
N GLY A 178 -25.79 3.97 -3.09
CA GLY A 178 -26.56 4.04 -4.34
C GLY A 178 -25.98 3.18 -5.47
N VAL A 179 -26.63 3.20 -6.61
CA VAL A 179 -26.32 2.33 -7.76
C VAL A 179 -24.93 2.55 -8.37
N SER A 180 -24.31 3.70 -8.12
CA SER A 180 -22.96 4.02 -8.63
C SER A 180 -21.85 3.47 -7.75
N LYS A 181 -22.14 2.98 -6.54
CA LYS A 181 -21.12 2.43 -5.65
C LYS A 181 -20.81 0.99 -6.04
N THR A 182 -19.57 0.75 -6.46
CA THR A 182 -19.11 -0.54 -7.00
C THR A 182 -18.11 -1.29 -6.12
N ASN A 183 -17.54 -0.62 -5.10
CA ASN A 183 -16.53 -1.20 -4.21
C ASN A 183 -16.47 -0.47 -2.86
N TRP A 184 -15.61 -0.93 -1.95
CA TRP A 184 -15.38 -0.37 -0.62
C TRP A 184 -14.04 0.35 -0.47
N ASP A 185 -13.38 0.71 -1.56
CA ASP A 185 -12.00 1.23 -1.53
C ASP A 185 -11.86 2.50 -0.69
N GLU A 186 -12.81 3.44 -0.78
CA GLU A 186 -12.81 4.64 0.06
C GLU A 186 -12.91 4.32 1.55
N GLN A 187 -13.73 3.32 1.92
CA GLN A 187 -13.91 2.89 3.30
C GLN A 187 -12.66 2.14 3.79
N ILE A 188 -12.02 1.38 2.93
CA ILE A 188 -10.75 0.70 3.20
C ILE A 188 -9.63 1.73 3.45
N GLN A 189 -9.51 2.74 2.61
CA GLN A 189 -8.53 3.82 2.81
C GLN A 189 -8.79 4.59 4.10
N LEU A 190 -10.07 4.94 4.37
CA LEU A 190 -10.46 5.61 5.60
C LEU A 190 -10.13 4.76 6.83
N ALA A 191 -10.41 3.47 6.80
CA ALA A 191 -10.09 2.53 7.87
C ALA A 191 -8.58 2.41 8.08
N SER A 192 -7.79 2.34 6.99
CA SER A 192 -6.32 2.31 7.05
C SER A 192 -5.77 3.57 7.73
N ASN A 193 -6.31 4.75 7.41
CA ASN A 193 -5.97 6.00 8.06
C ASN A 193 -6.31 5.99 9.56
N HIS A 194 -7.47 5.43 9.96
CA HIS A 194 -7.84 5.28 11.36
C HIS A 194 -6.86 4.35 12.10
N VAL A 195 -6.49 3.22 11.51
CA VAL A 195 -5.51 2.30 12.10
C VAL A 195 -4.18 3.01 12.34
N VAL A 196 -3.65 3.73 11.35
CA VAL A 196 -2.40 4.50 11.52
C VAL A 196 -2.56 5.57 12.61
N ALA A 197 -3.69 6.27 12.66
CA ALA A 197 -3.94 7.28 13.70
C ALA A 197 -3.98 6.66 15.10
N ASP A 198 -4.63 5.50 15.27
CA ASP A 198 -4.70 4.79 16.53
C ASP A 198 -3.34 4.23 16.96
N LEU A 199 -2.55 3.67 16.02
CA LEU A 199 -1.18 3.23 16.28
C LEU A 199 -0.27 4.42 16.63
N ARG A 200 -0.44 5.55 15.97
CA ARG A 200 0.29 6.80 16.26
C ARG A 200 -0.06 7.34 17.64
N SER A 201 -1.33 7.32 18.04
CA SER A 201 -1.76 7.75 19.37
C SER A 201 -1.15 6.92 20.49
N ARG A 202 -0.77 5.67 20.19
CA ARG A 202 -0.05 4.74 21.08
C ARG A 202 1.47 4.89 21.02
N GLY A 203 1.99 5.81 20.19
CA GLY A 203 3.42 6.03 19.99
C GLY A 203 4.15 4.90 19.23
N LEU A 204 3.41 4.06 18.52
CA LEU A 204 3.97 2.87 17.84
C LEU A 204 4.48 3.16 16.43
N VAL A 205 3.82 4.06 15.71
CA VAL A 205 4.17 4.42 14.33
C VAL A 205 4.14 5.93 14.11
N VAL A 206 4.84 6.40 13.09
CA VAL A 206 4.79 7.79 12.60
C VAL A 206 4.15 7.85 11.22
N ALA A 207 4.38 6.85 10.40
CA ALA A 207 3.89 6.75 9.03
C ALA A 207 3.39 5.32 8.73
N PRO A 208 2.55 5.12 7.70
CA PRO A 208 2.10 3.78 7.30
C PRO A 208 3.24 2.80 7.03
N GLY A 209 4.34 3.27 6.42
CA GLY A 209 5.52 2.46 6.12
C GLY A 209 6.26 1.93 7.37
N ASN A 210 5.99 2.47 8.55
CA ASN A 210 6.55 1.91 9.79
C ASN A 210 5.91 0.57 10.19
N VAL A 211 4.79 0.19 9.60
CA VAL A 211 4.20 -1.14 9.79
C VAL A 211 4.94 -2.13 8.89
N LEU A 212 5.83 -2.93 9.44
CA LEU A 212 6.69 -3.83 8.66
C LEU A 212 5.97 -5.11 8.20
N ARG A 213 4.96 -5.54 8.93
CA ARG A 213 4.17 -6.71 8.57
C ARG A 213 2.73 -6.30 8.31
N PHE A 214 2.38 -6.35 7.04
CA PHE A 214 1.02 -6.06 6.58
C PHE A 214 -0.04 -6.91 7.31
N ASP A 215 0.23 -8.20 7.49
CA ASP A 215 -0.69 -9.14 8.13
C ASP A 215 -1.03 -8.75 9.57
N ASP A 216 -0.11 -8.08 10.27
CA ASP A 216 -0.34 -7.66 11.65
C ASP A 216 -1.54 -6.68 11.77
N VAL A 217 -1.77 -5.86 10.75
CA VAL A 217 -2.81 -4.82 10.75
C VAL A 217 -3.95 -5.06 9.77
N SER A 218 -3.80 -6.02 8.83
CA SER A 218 -4.77 -6.21 7.75
C SER A 218 -6.14 -6.62 8.26
N LEU A 219 -6.21 -7.53 9.21
CA LEU A 219 -7.46 -7.99 9.80
C LEU A 219 -8.11 -6.89 10.67
N ALA A 220 -7.31 -6.14 11.44
CA ALA A 220 -7.83 -4.99 12.19
C ALA A 220 -8.42 -3.93 11.24
N THR A 221 -7.74 -3.65 10.13
CA THR A 221 -8.25 -2.73 9.11
C THR A 221 -9.54 -3.22 8.48
N ALA A 222 -9.65 -4.53 8.20
CA ALA A 222 -10.86 -5.12 7.68
C ALA A 222 -12.04 -4.94 8.64
N TYR A 223 -11.88 -5.23 9.92
CA TYR A 223 -12.94 -5.01 10.93
C TYR A 223 -13.27 -3.51 11.09
N ARG A 224 -12.28 -2.62 11.04
CA ARG A 224 -12.53 -1.18 11.05
C ARG A 224 -13.33 -0.73 9.82
N THR A 225 -13.05 -1.31 8.66
CA THR A 225 -13.82 -1.06 7.43
C THR A 225 -15.26 -1.52 7.59
N LEU A 226 -15.49 -2.74 8.09
CA LEU A 226 -16.82 -3.26 8.35
C LEU A 226 -17.60 -2.39 9.34
N GLN A 227 -16.96 -1.92 10.42
CA GLN A 227 -17.58 -1.01 11.37
C GLN A 227 -18.03 0.29 10.69
N ILE A 228 -17.22 0.88 9.80
CA ILE A 228 -17.57 2.08 9.03
C ILE A 228 -18.78 1.80 8.13
N ILE A 229 -18.78 0.66 7.44
CA ILE A 229 -19.88 0.27 6.55
C ILE A 229 -21.19 0.11 7.35
N TYR A 230 -21.19 -0.70 8.41
CA TYR A 230 -22.39 -0.96 9.21
C TYR A 230 -22.90 0.30 9.92
N SER A 231 -22.04 1.26 10.24
CA SER A 231 -22.47 2.52 10.87
C SER A 231 -23.47 3.33 10.03
N ARG A 232 -23.49 3.13 8.71
CA ARG A 232 -24.37 3.86 7.79
C ARG A 232 -25.61 3.04 7.37
N LEU A 233 -25.61 1.74 7.60
CA LEU A 233 -26.70 0.85 7.17
C LEU A 233 -27.92 0.84 8.11
N GLY A 234 -27.85 1.57 9.23
CA GLY A 234 -28.95 1.76 10.16
C GLY A 234 -28.94 0.78 11.34
N GLU A 235 -30.01 0.88 12.18
CA GLU A 235 -30.08 0.18 13.48
C GLU A 235 -30.07 -1.35 13.37
N ALA A 236 -30.58 -1.90 12.28
CA ALA A 236 -30.55 -3.36 12.05
C ALA A 236 -29.13 -3.94 12.03
N PHE A 237 -28.14 -3.12 11.74
CA PHE A 237 -26.73 -3.50 11.70
C PHE A 237 -25.97 -3.17 13.00
N ALA A 238 -26.63 -2.64 14.02
CA ALA A 238 -25.99 -2.29 15.29
C ALA A 238 -25.22 -3.45 15.94
N PRO A 239 -25.72 -4.70 15.99
CA PRO A 239 -24.95 -5.83 16.51
C PRO A 239 -23.69 -6.12 15.69
N ARG A 240 -23.79 -6.18 14.35
CA ARG A 240 -22.63 -6.41 13.46
C ARG A 240 -21.57 -5.29 13.60
N LYS A 241 -22.03 -4.05 13.76
CA LYS A 241 -21.14 -2.90 14.02
C LYS A 241 -20.39 -3.05 15.33
N GLN A 242 -21.09 -3.46 16.40
CA GLN A 242 -20.48 -3.69 17.71
C GLN A 242 -19.47 -4.82 17.65
N ASP A 243 -19.82 -5.96 17.07
CA ASP A 243 -18.90 -7.08 16.87
C ASP A 243 -17.65 -6.66 16.09
N ALA A 244 -17.80 -5.87 15.03
CA ALA A 244 -16.69 -5.36 14.26
C ALA A 244 -15.79 -4.42 15.09
N GLN A 245 -16.39 -3.56 15.91
CA GLN A 245 -15.65 -2.68 16.83
C GLN A 245 -14.87 -3.48 17.87
N GLU A 246 -15.49 -4.44 18.54
CA GLU A 246 -14.87 -5.27 19.56
C GLU A 246 -13.67 -6.07 18.99
N ASN A 247 -13.84 -6.64 17.78
CA ASN A 247 -12.77 -7.35 17.10
C ASN A 247 -11.62 -6.40 16.69
N TYR A 248 -11.93 -5.20 16.21
CA TYR A 248 -10.94 -4.17 15.91
C TYR A 248 -10.11 -3.82 17.13
N GLU A 249 -10.76 -3.47 18.25
CA GLU A 249 -10.09 -3.10 19.50
C GLU A 249 -9.26 -4.26 20.08
N LYS A 250 -9.79 -5.48 20.03
CA LYS A 250 -9.09 -6.69 20.45
C LYS A 250 -7.81 -6.89 19.64
N LEU A 251 -7.88 -6.77 18.31
CA LEU A 251 -6.74 -6.95 17.42
C LEU A 251 -5.68 -5.88 17.63
N LEU A 252 -6.06 -4.61 17.80
CA LEU A 252 -5.11 -3.53 18.10
C LEU A 252 -4.47 -3.64 19.50
N ASN A 253 -5.08 -4.39 20.41
CA ASN A 253 -4.52 -4.65 21.75
C ASN A 253 -3.69 -5.93 21.81
N LEU A 254 -3.63 -6.73 20.72
CA LEU A 254 -2.74 -7.88 20.67
C LEU A 254 -1.28 -7.41 20.71
N LYS A 255 -0.47 -8.20 21.40
CA LYS A 255 0.99 -8.02 21.40
C LYS A 255 1.57 -8.72 20.17
N GLY A 256 2.60 -8.15 19.59
CA GLY A 256 3.34 -8.79 18.51
C GLY A 256 3.36 -8.04 17.18
N PHE A 257 2.88 -6.79 17.14
CA PHE A 257 3.08 -5.93 15.98
C PHE A 257 4.56 -5.66 15.75
N THR A 258 4.96 -5.67 14.48
CA THR A 258 6.33 -5.38 14.06
C THR A 258 6.38 -4.00 13.41
N PHE A 259 7.14 -3.09 14.02
CA PHE A 259 7.26 -1.71 13.55
C PHE A 259 8.71 -1.38 13.23
N ASP A 260 8.93 -0.58 12.20
CA ASP A 260 10.22 0.00 11.85
C ASP A 260 10.42 1.31 12.65
N THR A 261 11.05 1.20 13.80
CA THR A 261 11.32 2.34 14.69
C THR A 261 12.59 3.10 14.31
N ASN A 262 13.55 2.42 13.71
CA ASN A 262 14.83 2.99 13.29
C ASN A 262 14.86 3.41 11.80
N ARG A 263 13.77 3.14 11.06
CA ARG A 263 13.56 3.54 9.67
C ARG A 263 14.55 2.93 8.68
N ASN A 264 14.95 1.69 8.92
CA ASN A 264 15.84 0.95 8.02
C ASN A 264 15.09 -0.04 7.11
N GLY A 265 13.76 -0.16 7.25
CA GLY A 265 12.90 -1.07 6.49
C GLY A 265 12.99 -2.53 6.91
N LEU A 266 13.72 -2.85 7.98
CA LEU A 266 13.97 -4.22 8.44
C LEU A 266 13.32 -4.49 9.80
N ALA A 267 12.78 -5.69 9.98
CA ALA A 267 12.23 -6.13 11.25
C ALA A 267 13.34 -6.64 12.19
N GLU A 268 13.66 -5.88 13.21
CA GLU A 268 14.63 -6.26 14.24
C GLU A 268 13.92 -6.80 15.50
N LYS A 269 14.64 -7.59 16.33
CA LYS A 269 14.04 -8.19 17.54
C LYS A 269 13.45 -7.17 18.52
N GLN A 270 14.06 -6.01 18.61
CA GLN A 270 13.64 -4.91 19.50
C GLN A 270 12.41 -4.16 18.97
N GLU A 271 12.05 -4.35 17.71
CA GLU A 271 10.93 -3.69 17.04
C GLU A 271 9.63 -4.50 17.07
N ILE A 272 9.66 -5.65 17.76
CA ILE A 272 8.45 -6.44 17.98
C ILE A 272 7.78 -5.96 19.27
N ALA A 273 6.69 -5.24 19.14
CA ALA A 273 5.94 -4.75 20.29
C ALA A 273 5.49 -5.92 21.19
N GLY A 274 5.89 -5.90 22.46
CA GLY A 274 5.48 -6.87 23.46
C GLY A 274 6.52 -7.92 23.83
N THR A 275 7.71 -7.93 23.22
CA THR A 275 8.83 -8.81 23.61
C THR A 275 9.70 -8.23 24.71
N THR A 276 9.60 -6.95 25.02
CA THR A 276 10.30 -6.32 26.15
C THR A 276 9.31 -5.63 27.08
N GLY A 277 9.14 -6.17 28.28
CA GLY A 277 8.52 -5.46 29.39
C GLY A 277 9.44 -4.33 29.87
N GLY A 278 9.48 -3.23 29.14
CA GLY A 278 10.25 -2.07 29.48
C GLY A 278 9.98 -0.93 28.53
N LEU A 279 9.15 0.02 28.94
CA LEU A 279 9.18 1.37 28.44
C LEU A 279 10.60 1.90 28.59
N VAL A 280 11.34 2.03 27.51
CA VAL A 280 12.50 2.90 27.51
C VAL A 280 11.95 4.33 27.55
N ARG A 281 12.15 4.98 28.70
CA ARG A 281 11.88 6.41 28.91
C ARG A 281 12.86 7.26 28.11
#